data_c6c6bdeb86655adf5420d8326a4dda20
#
_entry.id   c6c6bdeb86655adf5420d8326a4dda20
#
_cell.length_a   1.000
_cell.length_b   1.000
_cell.length_c   1.000
_cell.angle_alpha   90.00
_cell.angle_beta   90.00
_cell.angle_gamma   90.00
#
_symmetry.space_group_name_H-M   'P 1'
#
loop_
_entity.id
_entity.type
_entity.pdbx_description
1 polymer ?
#
loop_
_entity_poly.entity_id
_entity_poly.type
_entity_poly.pdbx_seq_one_letter_code
_entity_poly.pdbx_strand_id
1 'polypeptide(L)'
;WTRLQAGAMGWPLVEESADAGEKGELDALRRILRRAEADAIVVGAIASDYQHSRVNRVAEELGLRVFAPLWRRDPAELVKDYLAAGLKIVFSSVSADGFDASWLGRTWDDAAVRELLELHRTRGVHPCGEGGEFETLVLDAPFFRKTIEVLEATPEWRGTAGVWRVNRAQLADRT
;
A
#
# COMPACT_ATOMS: atom_id res chain seq x y z
N TRP A 1 8.04 -7.36 2.36
CA TRP A 1 6.60 -7.59 2.13
C TRP A 1 6.28 -7.87 0.68
N THR A 2 6.74 -7.07 -0.25
CA THR A 2 6.46 -7.20 -1.69
C THR A 2 6.72 -8.61 -2.22
N ARG A 3 7.79 -9.28 -1.78
CA ARG A 3 8.08 -10.68 -2.14
C ARG A 3 7.02 -11.66 -1.64
N LEU A 4 6.55 -11.50 -0.40
CA LEU A 4 5.47 -12.34 0.15
C LEU A 4 4.16 -12.09 -0.59
N GLN A 5 3.82 -10.82 -0.87
CA GLN A 5 2.60 -10.48 -1.61
C GLN A 5 2.64 -10.99 -3.05
N ALA A 6 3.76 -10.84 -3.77
CA ALA A 6 3.93 -11.42 -5.10
C ALA A 6 3.80 -12.95 -5.07
N GLY A 7 4.42 -13.60 -4.08
CA GLY A 7 4.27 -15.04 -3.85
C GLY A 7 2.83 -15.46 -3.54
N ALA A 8 2.11 -14.69 -2.71
CA ALA A 8 0.69 -14.92 -2.40
C ALA A 8 -0.19 -14.80 -3.63
N MET A 9 0.05 -13.83 -4.50
CA MET A 9 -0.63 -13.66 -5.78
C MET A 9 -0.23 -14.74 -6.80
N GLY A 10 0.96 -15.32 -6.66
CA GLY A 10 1.55 -16.20 -7.67
C GLY A 10 1.96 -15.43 -8.93
N TRP A 11 2.34 -14.15 -8.78
CA TRP A 11 2.79 -13.30 -9.87
C TRP A 11 4.31 -13.16 -9.86
N PRO A 12 4.94 -13.00 -11.02
CA PRO A 12 6.37 -12.71 -11.09
C PRO A 12 6.66 -11.35 -10.46
N LEU A 13 7.78 -11.26 -9.76
CA LEU A 13 8.27 -10.03 -9.15
C LEU A 13 9.54 -9.57 -9.85
N VAL A 14 9.57 -8.32 -10.31
CA VAL A 14 10.77 -7.65 -10.79
C VAL A 14 11.16 -6.59 -9.76
N GLU A 15 12.39 -6.68 -9.27
CA GLU A 15 12.92 -5.75 -8.27
C GLU A 15 14.10 -4.97 -8.86
N GLU A 16 14.21 -3.72 -8.46
CA GLU A 16 15.32 -2.83 -8.86
C GLU A 16 15.70 -1.95 -7.66
N SER A 17 16.99 -1.71 -7.52
CA SER A 17 17.52 -0.78 -6.54
C SER A 17 17.55 0.63 -7.11
N ALA A 18 17.11 1.60 -6.30
CA ALA A 18 17.18 3.02 -6.64
C ALA A 18 18.30 3.70 -5.83
N ASP A 19 19.08 4.54 -6.51
CA ASP A 19 19.94 5.49 -5.82
C ASP A 19 19.08 6.58 -5.15
N ALA A 20 19.62 7.24 -4.15
CA ALA A 20 18.90 8.29 -3.45
C ALA A 20 18.54 9.48 -4.37
N GLY A 21 17.35 10.02 -4.17
CA GLY A 21 16.85 11.20 -4.85
C GLY A 21 16.10 10.91 -6.15
N GLU A 22 15.43 11.95 -6.65
CA GLU A 22 14.50 11.87 -7.78
C GLU A 22 15.09 11.22 -9.03
N LYS A 23 16.33 11.61 -9.38
CA LYS A 23 17.00 11.05 -10.57
C LYS A 23 17.23 9.56 -10.43
N GLY A 24 17.72 9.10 -9.26
CA GLY A 24 17.95 7.68 -8.99
C GLY A 24 16.67 6.86 -9.06
N GLU A 25 15.57 7.38 -8.50
CA GLU A 25 14.26 6.74 -8.57
C GLU A 25 13.73 6.63 -10.00
N LEU A 26 13.83 7.71 -10.80
CA LEU A 26 13.41 7.68 -12.20
C LEU A 26 14.25 6.71 -13.05
N ASP A 27 15.56 6.66 -12.80
CA ASP A 27 16.46 5.76 -13.53
C ASP A 27 16.16 4.29 -13.16
N ALA A 28 15.90 4.00 -11.87
CA ALA A 28 15.46 2.68 -11.43
C ALA A 28 14.11 2.29 -12.05
N LEU A 29 13.15 3.21 -12.08
CA LEU A 29 11.85 2.99 -12.72
C LEU A 29 11.99 2.67 -14.21
N ARG A 30 12.85 3.38 -14.94
CA ARG A 30 13.15 3.07 -16.35
C ARG A 30 13.75 1.68 -16.52
N ARG A 31 14.70 1.29 -15.67
CA ARG A 31 15.32 -0.03 -15.73
C ARG A 31 14.33 -1.15 -15.47
N ILE A 32 13.50 -1.01 -14.42
CA ILE A 32 12.53 -2.05 -14.07
C ILE A 32 11.46 -2.21 -15.14
N LEU A 33 10.95 -1.10 -15.71
CA LEU A 33 9.92 -1.17 -16.75
C LEU A 33 10.43 -1.76 -18.06
N ARG A 34 11.68 -1.49 -18.45
CA ARG A 34 12.31 -2.15 -19.61
C ARG A 34 12.47 -3.65 -19.40
N ARG A 35 12.81 -4.08 -18.17
CA ARG A 35 12.96 -5.52 -17.84
C ARG A 35 11.64 -6.26 -17.73
N ALA A 36 10.57 -5.56 -17.42
CA ALA A 36 9.24 -6.16 -17.27
C ALA A 36 8.60 -6.54 -18.61
N GLU A 37 9.12 -6.02 -19.74
CA GLU A 37 8.61 -6.28 -21.10
C GLU A 37 7.08 -6.11 -21.20
N ALA A 38 6.55 -5.07 -20.51
CA ALA A 38 5.12 -4.81 -20.41
C ALA A 38 4.66 -3.79 -21.47
N ASP A 39 3.43 -3.92 -21.96
CA ASP A 39 2.79 -2.96 -22.87
C ASP A 39 2.05 -1.84 -22.12
N ALA A 40 1.84 -2.04 -20.83
CA ALA A 40 1.08 -1.11 -19.99
C ALA A 40 1.48 -1.22 -18.51
N ILE A 41 1.19 -0.16 -17.76
CA ILE A 41 1.44 -0.06 -16.32
C ILE A 41 0.12 0.22 -15.62
N VAL A 42 -0.15 -0.49 -14.52
CA VAL A 42 -1.23 -0.14 -13.60
C VAL A 42 -0.60 0.52 -12.36
N VAL A 43 -1.08 1.72 -12.03
CA VAL A 43 -0.56 2.53 -10.92
C VAL A 43 -1.63 2.71 -9.87
N GLY A 44 -1.29 2.44 -8.60
CA GLY A 44 -2.18 2.60 -7.46
C GLY A 44 -2.22 4.02 -6.88
N ALA A 45 -1.66 5.04 -7.55
CA ALA A 45 -1.69 6.41 -7.07
C ALA A 45 -3.11 6.92 -6.93
N ILE A 46 -3.44 7.54 -5.78
CA ILE A 46 -4.77 8.08 -5.48
C ILE A 46 -4.77 9.61 -5.62
N ALA A 47 -3.87 10.32 -4.95
CA ALA A 47 -3.83 11.78 -4.92
C ALA A 47 -2.42 12.38 -5.06
N SER A 48 -1.38 11.55 -5.07
CA SER A 48 0.01 12.02 -5.17
C SER A 48 0.37 12.41 -6.60
N ASP A 49 0.26 13.70 -6.94
CA ASP A 49 0.71 14.25 -8.24
C ASP A 49 2.18 13.92 -8.52
N TYR A 50 2.98 13.84 -7.46
CA TYR A 50 4.39 13.46 -7.53
C TYR A 50 4.60 12.03 -8.07
N GLN A 51 3.87 11.06 -7.53
CA GLN A 51 3.95 9.67 -8.01
C GLN A 51 3.37 9.54 -9.41
N HIS A 52 2.20 10.11 -9.63
CA HIS A 52 1.49 10.03 -10.90
C HIS A 52 2.29 10.63 -12.06
N SER A 53 2.82 11.85 -11.90
CA SER A 53 3.57 12.52 -12.96
C SER A 53 4.88 11.80 -13.32
N ARG A 54 5.57 11.21 -12.34
CA ARG A 54 6.81 10.46 -12.57
C ARG A 54 6.57 9.18 -13.35
N VAL A 55 5.55 8.43 -12.97
CA VAL A 55 5.22 7.20 -13.70
C VAL A 55 4.79 7.52 -15.13
N ASN A 56 3.93 8.53 -15.32
CA ASN A 56 3.50 8.93 -16.66
C ASN A 56 4.68 9.38 -17.54
N ARG A 57 5.60 10.20 -17.00
CA ARG A 57 6.79 10.65 -17.72
C ARG A 57 7.64 9.48 -18.21
N VAL A 58 7.94 8.51 -17.33
CA VAL A 58 8.76 7.35 -17.71
C VAL A 58 8.00 6.43 -18.65
N ALA A 59 6.69 6.26 -18.46
CA ALA A 59 5.85 5.48 -19.36
C ALA A 59 5.82 6.09 -20.78
N GLU A 60 5.66 7.40 -20.88
CA GLU A 60 5.70 8.13 -22.16
C GLU A 60 7.05 7.95 -22.88
N GLU A 61 8.17 8.11 -22.14
CA GLU A 61 9.53 7.87 -22.67
C GLU A 61 9.72 6.44 -23.22
N LEU A 62 8.98 5.46 -22.68
CA LEU A 62 9.08 4.05 -23.06
C LEU A 62 7.95 3.59 -24.01
N GLY A 63 7.01 4.47 -24.35
CA GLY A 63 5.86 4.14 -25.20
C GLY A 63 4.83 3.23 -24.49
N LEU A 64 4.76 3.24 -23.15
CA LEU A 64 3.87 2.41 -22.37
C LEU A 64 2.55 3.14 -22.06
N ARG A 65 1.46 2.40 -22.03
CA ARG A 65 0.17 2.92 -21.57
C ARG A 65 0.10 2.90 -20.04
N VAL A 66 -0.51 3.93 -19.44
CA VAL A 66 -0.72 4.01 -17.98
C VAL A 66 -2.19 3.91 -17.66
N PHE A 67 -2.52 3.05 -16.71
CA PHE A 67 -3.84 2.93 -16.11
C PHE A 67 -3.72 3.28 -14.62
N ALA A 68 -4.43 4.32 -14.19
CA ALA A 68 -4.49 4.76 -12.79
C ALA A 68 -5.95 4.71 -12.30
N PRO A 69 -6.52 3.52 -12.00
CA PRO A 69 -7.95 3.35 -11.74
C PRO A 69 -8.43 4.03 -10.46
N LEU A 70 -7.51 4.37 -9.55
CA LEU A 70 -7.82 5.01 -8.27
C LEU A 70 -7.58 6.53 -8.29
N TRP A 71 -7.02 7.05 -9.40
CA TRP A 71 -6.62 8.45 -9.50
C TRP A 71 -7.78 9.41 -9.27
N ARG A 72 -7.62 10.28 -8.26
CA ARG A 72 -8.61 11.30 -7.85
C ARG A 72 -10.00 10.77 -7.53
N ARG A 73 -10.12 9.49 -7.17
CA ARG A 73 -11.35 8.97 -6.57
C ARG A 73 -11.53 9.54 -5.18
N ASP A 74 -12.77 9.61 -4.73
CA ASP A 74 -13.12 10.03 -3.38
C ASP A 74 -12.47 9.06 -2.36
N PRO A 75 -11.60 9.55 -1.43
CA PRO A 75 -10.89 8.68 -0.50
C PRO A 75 -11.82 8.00 0.51
N ALA A 76 -12.93 8.66 0.89
CA ALA A 76 -13.88 8.08 1.84
C ALA A 76 -14.70 6.94 1.21
N GLU A 77 -14.92 6.98 -0.10
CA GLU A 77 -15.52 5.86 -0.82
C GLU A 77 -14.52 4.73 -1.07
N LEU A 78 -13.26 5.06 -1.39
CA LEU A 78 -12.22 4.06 -1.60
C LEU A 78 -12.00 3.15 -0.38
N VAL A 79 -12.00 3.70 0.83
CA VAL A 79 -11.80 2.89 2.05
C VAL A 79 -12.94 1.90 2.28
N LYS A 80 -14.16 2.24 1.87
CA LYS A 80 -15.32 1.33 1.88
C LYS A 80 -15.22 0.27 0.78
N ASP A 81 -14.75 0.69 -0.41
CA ASP A 81 -14.54 -0.23 -1.53
C ASP A 81 -13.50 -1.30 -1.20
N TYR A 82 -12.42 -0.97 -0.48
CA TYR A 82 -11.43 -1.95 -0.03
C TYR A 82 -12.02 -2.99 0.90
N LEU A 83 -12.91 -2.56 1.81
CA LEU A 83 -13.64 -3.47 2.70
C LEU A 83 -14.60 -4.36 1.91
N ALA A 84 -15.41 -3.76 1.02
CA ALA A 84 -16.38 -4.48 0.19
C ALA A 84 -15.71 -5.44 -0.80
N ALA A 85 -14.49 -5.13 -1.26
CA ALA A 85 -13.69 -6.00 -2.13
C ALA A 85 -13.13 -7.24 -1.40
N GLY A 86 -13.32 -7.37 -0.10
CA GLY A 86 -12.87 -8.53 0.67
C GLY A 86 -11.34 -8.58 0.86
N LEU A 87 -10.69 -7.43 0.85
CA LEU A 87 -9.27 -7.33 1.16
C LEU A 87 -9.05 -7.52 2.66
N LYS A 88 -8.12 -8.38 3.04
CA LYS A 88 -7.66 -8.51 4.42
C LYS A 88 -6.47 -7.60 4.65
N ILE A 89 -6.72 -6.47 5.23
CA ILE A 89 -5.73 -5.40 5.45
C ILE A 89 -5.50 -5.23 6.94
N VAL A 90 -4.25 -4.89 7.33
CA VAL A 90 -3.90 -4.50 8.70
C VAL A 90 -3.10 -3.20 8.68
N PHE A 91 -3.23 -2.39 9.73
CA PHE A 91 -2.40 -1.20 9.91
C PHE A 91 -1.00 -1.60 10.38
N SER A 92 0.03 -1.23 9.62
CA SER A 92 1.43 -1.56 9.91
C SER A 92 2.20 -0.44 10.57
N SER A 93 1.80 0.80 10.37
CA SER A 93 2.31 1.95 11.11
C SER A 93 1.29 3.06 11.18
N VAL A 94 1.43 3.92 12.18
CA VAL A 94 0.63 5.14 12.36
C VAL A 94 1.53 6.26 12.88
N SER A 95 1.29 7.51 12.42
CA SER A 95 2.15 8.65 12.76
C SER A 95 1.42 9.99 12.85
N ALA A 96 0.08 10.02 12.80
CA ALA A 96 -0.71 11.25 12.89
C ALA A 96 -1.46 11.37 14.22
N ASP A 97 -1.84 12.59 14.56
CA ASP A 97 -2.68 12.87 15.72
C ASP A 97 -4.04 12.16 15.62
N GLY A 98 -4.44 11.55 16.72
CA GLY A 98 -5.66 10.76 16.81
C GLY A 98 -5.47 9.25 16.70
N PHE A 99 -4.30 8.78 16.26
CA PHE A 99 -3.93 7.37 16.38
C PHE A 99 -3.27 7.07 17.72
N ASP A 100 -3.39 5.82 18.14
CA ASP A 100 -2.71 5.26 19.31
C ASP A 100 -2.19 3.85 19.01
N ALA A 101 -1.58 3.21 20.01
CA ALA A 101 -0.99 1.88 19.85
C ALA A 101 -1.98 0.78 19.49
N SER A 102 -3.29 0.97 19.74
CA SER A 102 -4.32 -0.02 19.40
C SER A 102 -4.54 -0.18 17.89
N TRP A 103 -4.07 0.77 17.10
CA TRP A 103 -4.12 0.68 15.64
C TRP A 103 -3.06 -0.26 15.04
N LEU A 104 -1.99 -0.55 15.79
CA LEU A 104 -0.89 -1.39 15.30
C LEU A 104 -1.32 -2.87 15.21
N GLY A 105 -1.34 -3.40 14.01
CA GLY A 105 -1.84 -4.75 13.71
C GLY A 105 -3.36 -4.88 13.67
N ARG A 106 -4.09 -3.78 13.89
CA ARG A 106 -5.55 -3.76 13.79
C ARG A 106 -6.00 -4.09 12.38
N THR A 107 -7.03 -4.91 12.27
CA THR A 107 -7.64 -5.25 10.98
C THR A 107 -8.46 -4.07 10.44
N TRP A 108 -8.45 -3.91 9.13
CA TRP A 108 -9.31 -3.01 8.38
C TRP A 108 -10.71 -3.61 8.30
N ASP A 109 -11.54 -3.29 9.28
CA ASP A 109 -12.92 -3.72 9.40
C ASP A 109 -13.88 -2.53 9.44
N ASP A 110 -15.19 -2.79 9.51
CA ASP A 110 -16.20 -1.73 9.61
C ASP A 110 -15.95 -0.75 10.75
N ALA A 111 -15.47 -1.22 11.90
CA ALA A 111 -15.18 -0.37 13.05
C ALA A 111 -13.97 0.52 12.76
N ALA A 112 -12.88 -0.05 12.23
CA ALA A 112 -11.68 0.70 11.86
C ALA A 112 -11.99 1.75 10.79
N VAL A 113 -12.76 1.40 9.76
CA VAL A 113 -13.17 2.35 8.71
C VAL A 113 -14.01 3.50 9.27
N ARG A 114 -14.98 3.22 10.14
CA ARG A 114 -15.77 4.29 10.78
C ARG A 114 -14.89 5.25 11.60
N GLU A 115 -14.00 4.71 12.42
CA GLU A 115 -13.08 5.51 13.22
C GLU A 115 -12.10 6.31 12.35
N LEU A 116 -11.58 5.72 11.26
CA LEU A 116 -10.72 6.40 10.32
C LEU A 116 -11.44 7.57 9.63
N LEU A 117 -12.68 7.40 9.21
CA LEU A 117 -13.49 8.48 8.65
C LEU A 117 -13.82 9.57 9.68
N GLU A 118 -13.95 9.21 10.95
CA GLU A 118 -14.10 10.21 12.02
C GLU A 118 -12.79 10.97 12.27
N LEU A 119 -11.63 10.31 12.22
CA LEU A 119 -10.32 10.97 12.25
C LEU A 119 -10.13 11.90 11.04
N HIS A 120 -10.59 11.48 9.87
CA HIS A 120 -10.61 12.36 8.69
C HIS A 120 -11.41 13.64 8.95
N ARG A 121 -12.62 13.50 9.45
CA ARG A 121 -13.53 14.63 9.72
C ARG A 121 -13.01 15.57 10.81
N THR A 122 -12.39 15.03 11.89
CA THR A 122 -12.03 15.79 13.10
C THR A 122 -10.59 16.24 13.15
N ARG A 123 -9.67 15.53 12.48
CA ARG A 123 -8.23 15.74 12.53
C ARG A 123 -7.58 15.95 11.16
N GLY A 124 -8.35 15.81 10.09
CA GLY A 124 -7.82 15.96 8.72
C GLY A 124 -6.94 14.79 8.24
N VAL A 125 -6.98 13.64 8.92
CA VAL A 125 -6.28 12.42 8.47
C VAL A 125 -6.77 12.04 7.08
N HIS A 126 -5.85 11.79 6.15
CA HIS A 126 -6.25 11.32 4.82
C HIS A 126 -6.76 9.86 4.90
N PRO A 127 -7.98 9.54 4.44
CA PRO A 127 -8.56 8.20 4.65
C PRO A 127 -7.75 7.05 4.04
N CYS A 128 -6.96 7.33 2.98
CA CYS A 128 -6.07 6.35 2.35
C CYS A 128 -4.60 6.50 2.76
N GLY A 129 -4.26 7.33 3.76
CA GLY A 129 -2.88 7.50 4.25
C GLY A 129 -1.94 8.24 3.29
N GLU A 130 -2.46 8.99 2.31
CA GLU A 130 -1.62 9.68 1.29
C GLU A 130 -0.71 10.77 1.86
N GLY A 131 -0.99 11.28 3.05
CA GLY A 131 -0.13 12.22 3.78
C GLY A 131 0.92 11.54 4.68
N GLY A 132 1.02 10.21 4.65
CA GLY A 132 1.93 9.44 5.49
C GLY A 132 1.44 9.25 6.92
N GLU A 133 0.12 9.44 7.15
CA GLU A 133 -0.47 9.33 8.49
C GLU A 133 -0.47 7.91 9.02
N PHE A 134 -0.52 6.94 8.11
CA PHE A 134 -0.44 5.52 8.42
C PHE A 134 -0.01 4.70 7.19
N GLU A 135 0.45 3.49 7.45
CA GLU A 135 0.77 2.49 6.44
C GLU A 135 -0.03 1.22 6.69
N THR A 136 -0.27 0.44 5.64
CA THR A 136 -1.03 -0.81 5.71
C THR A 136 -0.31 -1.97 5.04
N LEU A 137 -0.71 -3.20 5.41
CA LEU A 137 -0.29 -4.43 4.75
C LEU A 137 -1.52 -5.21 4.31
N VAL A 138 -1.56 -5.60 3.05
CA VAL A 138 -2.56 -6.54 2.54
C VAL A 138 -2.05 -7.96 2.78
N LEU A 139 -2.78 -8.71 3.61
CA LEU A 139 -2.45 -10.08 3.98
C LEU A 139 -3.19 -11.11 3.14
N ASP A 140 -4.37 -10.77 2.63
CA ASP A 140 -5.15 -11.61 1.72
C ASP A 140 -6.05 -10.76 0.81
N ALA A 141 -6.39 -11.29 -0.35
CA ALA A 141 -7.32 -10.70 -1.30
C ALA A 141 -8.03 -11.80 -2.10
N PRO A 142 -9.21 -11.57 -2.68
CA PRO A 142 -9.93 -12.60 -3.46
C PRO A 142 -9.11 -13.22 -4.59
N PHE A 143 -8.18 -12.47 -5.18
CA PHE A 143 -7.31 -12.91 -6.26
C PHE A 143 -5.97 -13.51 -5.79
N PHE A 144 -5.68 -13.54 -4.48
CA PHE A 144 -4.51 -14.22 -3.94
C PHE A 144 -4.68 -15.73 -4.06
N ARG A 145 -3.61 -16.45 -4.42
CA ARG A 145 -3.56 -17.93 -4.41
C ARG A 145 -3.28 -18.49 -3.02
N LYS A 146 -2.56 -17.72 -2.22
CA LYS A 146 -2.22 -18.02 -0.81
C LYS A 146 -2.49 -16.80 0.05
N THR A 147 -2.72 -17.01 1.33
CA THR A 147 -2.77 -15.92 2.32
C THR A 147 -1.40 -15.69 2.94
N ILE A 148 -1.16 -14.49 3.45
CA ILE A 148 0.02 -14.18 4.27
C ILE A 148 -0.39 -14.32 5.74
N GLU A 149 0.22 -15.27 6.42
CA GLU A 149 0.04 -15.49 7.84
C GLU A 149 1.15 -14.81 8.62
N VAL A 150 0.80 -13.90 9.53
CA VAL A 150 1.73 -13.29 10.47
C VAL A 150 1.85 -14.19 11.69
N LEU A 151 3.04 -14.76 11.89
CA LEU A 151 3.32 -15.71 12.99
C LEU A 151 3.82 -14.99 14.24
N GLU A 152 4.52 -13.87 14.06
CA GLU A 152 5.09 -13.11 15.15
C GLU A 152 5.19 -11.64 14.77
N ALA A 153 4.66 -10.77 15.63
CA ALA A 153 4.78 -9.33 15.47
C ALA A 153 4.83 -8.63 16.82
N THR A 154 5.51 -7.50 16.88
CA THR A 154 5.67 -6.65 18.06
C THR A 154 5.22 -5.24 17.75
N PRO A 155 4.24 -4.68 18.47
CA PRO A 155 3.93 -3.27 18.37
C PRO A 155 5.04 -2.44 19.07
N GLU A 156 5.61 -1.52 18.33
CA GLU A 156 6.60 -0.55 18.85
C GLU A 156 5.99 0.84 18.79
N TRP A 157 5.88 1.52 19.93
CA TRP A 157 5.35 2.87 20.02
C TRP A 157 6.43 3.83 20.52
N ARG A 158 6.61 4.98 19.84
CA ARG A 158 7.59 6.00 20.20
C ARG A 158 7.01 7.39 20.02
N GLY A 159 6.86 8.12 21.12
CA GLY A 159 6.28 9.46 21.07
C GLY A 159 4.86 9.46 20.50
N THR A 160 4.67 9.96 19.30
CA THR A 160 3.38 10.10 18.61
C THR A 160 3.21 9.12 17.43
N ALA A 161 4.15 8.20 17.25
CA ALA A 161 4.14 7.26 16.13
C ALA A 161 4.39 5.83 16.60
N GLY A 162 3.90 4.88 15.83
CA GLY A 162 4.12 3.47 16.10
C GLY A 162 4.28 2.63 14.84
N VAL A 163 4.94 1.50 14.99
CA VAL A 163 5.14 0.50 13.94
C VAL A 163 4.77 -0.88 14.46
N TRP A 164 3.97 -1.61 13.72
CA TRP A 164 3.73 -3.03 13.96
C TRP A 164 4.83 -3.83 13.27
N ARG A 165 5.90 -4.11 14.02
CA ARG A 165 7.05 -4.85 13.50
C ARG A 165 6.70 -6.32 13.37
N VAL A 166 6.54 -6.76 12.14
CA VAL A 166 6.38 -8.19 11.86
C VAL A 166 7.76 -8.85 11.82
N ASN A 167 8.01 -9.74 12.77
CA ASN A 167 9.26 -10.48 12.92
C ASN A 167 9.26 -11.74 12.06
N ARG A 168 8.09 -12.40 11.93
CA ARG A 168 7.96 -13.63 11.15
C ARG A 168 6.59 -13.71 10.48
N ALA A 169 6.60 -13.99 9.18
CA ALA A 169 5.40 -14.27 8.39
C ALA A 169 5.69 -15.35 7.34
N GLN A 170 4.66 -16.02 6.88
CA GLN A 170 4.75 -17.08 5.89
C GLN A 170 3.55 -17.05 4.93
N LEU A 171 3.69 -17.78 3.82
CA LEU A 171 2.55 -18.09 2.95
C LEU A 171 1.84 -19.34 3.48
N ALA A 172 0.52 -19.28 3.57
CA ALA A 172 -0.35 -20.38 3.96
C ALA A 172 -1.43 -20.61 2.89
N ASP A 173 -1.99 -21.81 2.86
CA ASP A 173 -3.11 -22.10 1.98
C ASP A 173 -4.35 -21.33 2.47
N ARG A 174 -5.17 -20.89 1.52
CA ARG A 174 -6.41 -20.20 1.83
C ARG A 174 -7.45 -21.19 2.32
N THR A 175 -8.05 -20.91 3.44
CA THR A 175 -9.15 -21.71 4.02
C THR A 175 -10.50 -21.25 3.48
#